data_c4cefa87187203b7506dc77968c06600
#
_entry.id   c4cefa87187203b7506dc77968c06600
#
_cell.length_a   1.000
_cell.length_b   1.000
_cell.length_c   1.000
_cell.angle_alpha   90.00
_cell.angle_beta   90.00
_cell.angle_gamma   90.00
#
_symmetry.space_group_name_H-M   'P 1'
#
loop_
_entity.id
_entity.type
_entity.pdbx_description
1 polymer ?
#
loop_
_entity_poly.entity_id
_entity_poly.type
_entity_poly.pdbx_seq_one_letter_code
_entity_poly.pdbx_strand_id
1 'polypeptide(L)'
;MLTAIVGINWGDEGKGRMVDLLSKDYDIVCRYQGGNNAGHTVINERGKFILNLLPSGILREGVVCVMGPGMVIDIKHLAGEIARLREAGIKISPENLKISDRAVITMPYNVQQDCLEEERLADKKFGSTKRGIAPVYADKYLKKAFRMGELKNISLLEKRLPDIVEWKNLTIVNAYGAAPVKAEDMLAYFEEYGAPLKDYICDTGLYLNNAHREGKKIMLEAQLGALRDIDYGIYPYTSSSNNIAAYGPIGAGVPNLKLDKTIGIMKAYSSCVGEGPFTAEYFGEKAEKLRAAGGEYGAATGRPRRVGPFDVVASKYGIRCQGADEIALTKLDILSGHDEIEVCVAYELNGEELTEFPFTDVLDECKPVFKTVKGWNQDISKCRKKEDLPKEALDYIRFIEEKCECKVRYVSVGAERDAYVEL
;
A
#
# COMPACT_ATOMS: atom_id res chain seq x y z
N MET A 1 16.40 6.95 14.32
CA MET A 1 16.24 5.68 13.56
C MET A 1 15.14 5.86 12.55
N LEU A 2 15.36 5.45 11.30
CA LEU A 2 14.41 5.53 10.19
C LEU A 2 14.15 4.12 9.63
N THR A 3 12.95 3.58 9.82
CA THR A 3 12.57 2.23 9.40
C THR A 3 11.46 2.28 8.35
N ALA A 4 11.59 1.52 7.25
CA ALA A 4 10.52 1.38 6.26
C ALA A 4 9.74 0.07 6.44
N ILE A 5 8.42 0.15 6.37
CA ILE A 5 7.50 -0.99 6.33
C ILE A 5 6.90 -1.04 4.92
N VAL A 6 7.27 -2.07 4.16
CA VAL A 6 6.99 -2.15 2.72
C VAL A 6 6.32 -3.47 2.34
N GLY A 7 5.56 -3.46 1.24
CA GLY A 7 4.99 -4.68 0.67
C GLY A 7 5.95 -5.36 -0.30
N ILE A 8 6.07 -6.67 -0.21
CA ILE A 8 6.97 -7.44 -1.06
C ILE A 8 6.33 -7.79 -2.41
N ASN A 9 5.05 -8.15 -2.44
CA ASN A 9 4.39 -8.69 -3.63
C ASN A 9 3.44 -7.65 -4.30
N TRP A 10 2.17 -8.01 -4.46
CA TRP A 10 1.16 -7.20 -5.19
C TRP A 10 0.39 -6.20 -4.32
N GLY A 11 0.65 -6.12 -3.03
CA GLY A 11 -0.12 -5.33 -2.06
C GLY A 11 -1.06 -6.20 -1.22
N ASP A 12 -1.76 -5.56 -0.30
CA ASP A 12 -2.70 -6.22 0.65
C ASP A 12 -2.06 -7.29 1.55
N GLU A 13 -0.73 -7.23 1.75
CA GLU A 13 0.01 -8.17 2.60
C GLU A 13 -0.24 -8.00 4.11
N GLY A 14 -0.99 -6.93 4.52
CA GLY A 14 -1.26 -6.65 5.93
C GLY A 14 -0.32 -5.60 6.54
N LYS A 15 0.25 -4.71 5.72
CA LYS A 15 1.14 -3.61 6.17
C LYS A 15 0.53 -2.76 7.27
N GLY A 16 -0.70 -2.27 7.10
CA GLY A 16 -1.36 -1.42 8.09
C GLY A 16 -1.42 -2.06 9.48
N ARG A 17 -1.71 -3.36 9.54
CA ARG A 17 -1.67 -4.12 10.79
C ARG A 17 -0.27 -4.17 11.39
N MET A 18 0.76 -4.45 10.57
CA MET A 18 2.14 -4.50 11.05
C MET A 18 2.64 -3.13 11.48
N VAL A 19 2.25 -2.06 10.79
CA VAL A 19 2.52 -0.67 11.21
C VAL A 19 1.85 -0.38 12.56
N ASP A 20 0.57 -0.70 12.73
CA ASP A 20 -0.13 -0.53 14.01
C ASP A 20 0.54 -1.33 15.14
N LEU A 21 0.92 -2.57 14.88
CA LEU A 21 1.62 -3.42 15.85
C LEU A 21 2.95 -2.80 16.29
N LEU A 22 3.81 -2.47 15.31
CA LEU A 22 5.18 -2.03 15.58
C LEU A 22 5.26 -0.57 16.01
N SER A 23 4.24 0.26 15.70
CA SER A 23 4.23 1.69 16.05
C SER A 23 4.30 1.99 17.55
N LYS A 24 4.08 0.98 18.42
CA LYS A 24 4.31 1.10 19.87
C LYS A 24 5.75 1.50 20.23
N ASP A 25 6.71 1.17 19.39
CA ASP A 25 8.14 1.40 19.59
C ASP A 25 8.65 2.60 18.78
N TYR A 26 7.74 3.37 18.15
CA TYR A 26 8.07 4.51 17.30
C TYR A 26 7.34 5.79 17.76
N ASP A 27 8.00 6.92 17.59
CA ASP A 27 7.44 8.24 17.89
C ASP A 27 6.60 8.79 16.74
N ILE A 28 6.96 8.44 15.49
CA ILE A 28 6.36 9.00 14.30
C ILE A 28 6.10 7.89 13.26
N VAL A 29 4.92 7.94 12.63
CA VAL A 29 4.59 7.13 11.45
C VAL A 29 4.31 8.05 10.27
N CYS A 30 5.08 7.90 9.18
CA CYS A 30 4.97 8.74 8.00
C CYS A 30 4.58 7.90 6.76
N ARG A 31 3.47 8.23 6.13
CA ARG A 31 3.17 7.73 4.77
C ARG A 31 3.88 8.58 3.74
N TYR A 32 4.56 7.93 2.81
CA TYR A 32 5.49 8.60 1.90
C TYR A 32 5.05 8.60 0.43
N GLN A 33 4.00 7.84 0.06
CA GLN A 33 3.52 7.74 -1.32
C GLN A 33 2.06 7.27 -1.40
N GLY A 34 1.48 7.33 -2.63
CA GLY A 34 0.13 6.89 -2.90
C GLY A 34 -0.95 7.86 -2.45
N GLY A 35 -2.17 7.45 -2.52
CA GLY A 35 -3.37 8.23 -2.16
C GLY A 35 -4.41 7.36 -1.47
N ASN A 36 -5.70 7.61 -1.75
CA ASN A 36 -6.83 6.87 -1.19
C ASN A 36 -7.18 5.58 -1.97
N ASN A 37 -6.26 5.07 -2.76
CA ASN A 37 -6.42 3.85 -3.56
C ASN A 37 -6.17 2.54 -2.79
N ALA A 38 -5.52 2.60 -1.63
CA ALA A 38 -5.31 1.44 -0.77
C ALA A 38 -6.12 1.55 0.53
N GLY A 39 -6.49 0.41 1.10
CA GLY A 39 -7.18 0.31 2.38
C GLY A 39 -6.36 -0.50 3.38
N HIS A 40 -5.88 0.15 4.44
CA HIS A 40 -5.20 -0.51 5.54
C HIS A 40 -6.22 -0.88 6.63
N THR A 41 -6.53 -2.17 6.74
CA THR A 41 -7.43 -2.66 7.79
C THR A 41 -6.63 -2.92 9.07
N VAL A 42 -7.05 -2.29 10.15
CA VAL A 42 -6.53 -2.50 11.51
C VAL A 42 -7.66 -2.91 12.43
N ILE A 43 -7.44 -3.97 13.20
CA ILE A 43 -8.38 -4.45 14.23
C ILE A 43 -7.69 -4.30 15.58
N ASN A 44 -8.30 -3.53 16.47
CA ASN A 44 -7.81 -3.31 17.82
C ASN A 44 -8.97 -3.34 18.83
N GLU A 45 -8.69 -3.04 20.11
CA GLU A 45 -9.67 -3.03 21.19
C GLU A 45 -10.85 -2.06 21.00
N ARG A 46 -10.69 -1.04 20.12
CA ARG A 46 -11.73 -0.05 19.81
C ARG A 46 -12.59 -0.46 18.60
N GLY A 47 -12.20 -1.53 17.88
CA GLY A 47 -12.95 -2.04 16.74
C GLY A 47 -12.11 -2.24 15.47
N LYS A 48 -12.80 -2.31 14.33
CA LYS A 48 -12.22 -2.46 13.00
C LYS A 48 -12.19 -1.12 12.28
N PHE A 49 -11.01 -0.70 11.85
CA PHE A 49 -10.78 0.53 11.12
C PHE A 49 -10.22 0.23 9.72
N ILE A 50 -10.69 0.98 8.74
CA ILE A 50 -10.15 0.96 7.37
C ILE A 50 -9.61 2.35 7.09
N LEU A 51 -8.29 2.46 6.98
CA LEU A 51 -7.56 3.69 6.71
C LEU A 51 -7.16 3.74 5.24
N ASN A 52 -7.41 4.85 4.58
CA ASN A 52 -7.06 5.04 3.17
C ASN A 52 -5.91 6.06 3.01
N LEU A 53 -5.99 7.19 3.66
CA LEU A 53 -5.02 8.29 3.58
C LEU A 53 -4.19 8.43 4.86
N LEU A 54 -4.84 8.33 6.02
CA LEU A 54 -4.17 8.48 7.30
C LEU A 54 -3.18 7.34 7.57
N PRO A 55 -1.99 7.64 8.11
CA PRO A 55 -1.06 6.62 8.57
C PRO A 55 -1.68 5.74 9.66
N SER A 56 -1.36 4.44 9.66
CA SER A 56 -1.95 3.47 10.61
C SER A 56 -1.62 3.77 12.07
N GLY A 57 -0.53 4.49 12.33
CA GLY A 57 -0.15 4.97 13.66
C GLY A 57 -1.15 5.94 14.30
N ILE A 58 -2.11 6.52 13.54
CA ILE A 58 -3.13 7.44 14.07
C ILE A 58 -4.04 6.78 15.12
N LEU A 59 -4.14 5.47 15.10
CA LEU A 59 -4.92 4.68 16.05
C LEU A 59 -4.22 4.48 17.41
N ARG A 60 -2.98 4.98 17.55
CA ARG A 60 -2.16 4.81 18.74
C ARG A 60 -1.87 6.16 19.42
N GLU A 61 -2.18 6.26 20.69
CA GLU A 61 -1.85 7.45 21.48
C GLU A 61 -0.33 7.64 21.60
N GLY A 62 0.11 8.90 21.54
CA GLY A 62 1.53 9.25 21.63
C GLY A 62 2.31 9.18 20.34
N VAL A 63 1.74 8.64 19.27
CA VAL A 63 2.37 8.59 17.94
C VAL A 63 1.93 9.79 17.10
N VAL A 64 2.90 10.49 16.51
CA VAL A 64 2.62 11.54 15.52
C VAL A 64 2.55 10.93 14.11
N CYS A 65 1.50 11.25 13.38
CA CYS A 65 1.31 10.82 12.01
C CYS A 65 1.68 11.91 11.02
N VAL A 66 2.40 11.55 9.98
CA VAL A 66 2.84 12.46 8.93
C VAL A 66 2.40 11.97 7.56
N MET A 67 1.81 12.86 6.77
CA MET A 67 1.51 12.64 5.37
C MET A 67 2.57 13.37 4.54
N GLY A 68 3.48 12.61 3.93
CA GLY A 68 4.67 13.13 3.26
C GLY A 68 4.41 13.76 1.90
N PRO A 69 5.40 14.48 1.33
CA PRO A 69 5.29 15.18 0.04
C PRO A 69 5.11 14.26 -1.17
N GLY A 70 5.41 12.97 -1.03
CA GLY A 70 5.20 11.98 -2.09
C GLY A 70 3.75 11.54 -2.25
N MET A 71 2.88 11.86 -1.30
CA MET A 71 1.47 11.51 -1.34
C MET A 71 0.66 12.40 -2.29
N VAL A 72 -0.46 11.83 -2.78
CA VAL A 72 -1.53 12.56 -3.47
C VAL A 72 -2.80 12.45 -2.63
N ILE A 73 -3.37 13.59 -2.27
CA ILE A 73 -4.36 13.71 -1.19
C ILE A 73 -5.70 14.19 -1.75
N ASP A 74 -6.68 13.31 -1.76
CA ASP A 74 -8.09 13.67 -1.92
C ASP A 74 -8.57 14.34 -0.63
N ILE A 75 -8.69 15.67 -0.64
CA ILE A 75 -9.02 16.46 0.56
C ILE A 75 -10.43 16.18 1.08
N LYS A 76 -11.38 15.87 0.20
CA LYS A 76 -12.74 15.47 0.59
C LYS A 76 -12.72 14.13 1.32
N HIS A 77 -12.01 13.16 0.76
CA HIS A 77 -11.86 11.84 1.38
C HIS A 77 -11.15 11.95 2.74
N LEU A 78 -10.07 12.74 2.82
CA LEU A 78 -9.31 12.96 4.06
C LEU A 78 -10.18 13.61 5.15
N ALA A 79 -10.93 14.66 4.81
CA ALA A 79 -11.85 15.29 5.75
C ALA A 79 -12.89 14.31 6.30
N GLY A 80 -13.46 13.47 5.43
CA GLY A 80 -14.39 12.42 5.83
C GLY A 80 -13.74 11.31 6.67
N GLU A 81 -12.49 10.93 6.39
CA GLU A 81 -11.74 9.94 7.16
C GLU A 81 -11.43 10.47 8.57
N ILE A 82 -11.00 11.73 8.70
CA ILE A 82 -10.79 12.39 9.99
C ILE A 82 -12.10 12.45 10.79
N ALA A 83 -13.20 12.84 10.17
CA ALA A 83 -14.51 12.95 10.84
C ALA A 83 -14.95 11.59 11.42
N ARG A 84 -14.93 10.52 10.60
CA ARG A 84 -15.30 9.17 11.05
C ARG A 84 -14.45 8.66 12.21
N LEU A 85 -13.14 8.92 12.17
CA LEU A 85 -12.25 8.49 13.26
C LEU A 85 -12.50 9.27 14.55
N ARG A 86 -12.79 10.58 14.45
CA ARG A 86 -13.18 11.41 15.62
C ARG A 86 -14.48 10.92 16.23
N GLU A 87 -15.48 10.59 15.41
CA GLU A 87 -16.74 9.99 15.88
C GLU A 87 -16.51 8.66 16.60
N ALA A 88 -15.51 7.88 16.15
CA ALA A 88 -15.08 6.65 16.84
C ALA A 88 -14.18 6.91 18.08
N GLY A 89 -14.02 8.15 18.50
CA GLY A 89 -13.27 8.52 19.72
C GLY A 89 -11.75 8.61 19.52
N ILE A 90 -11.26 8.60 18.29
CA ILE A 90 -9.84 8.82 18.01
C ILE A 90 -9.54 10.32 18.02
N LYS A 91 -8.59 10.73 18.84
CA LYS A 91 -8.15 12.13 18.89
C LYS A 91 -7.28 12.44 17.68
N ILE A 92 -7.70 13.42 16.87
CA ILE A 92 -6.94 13.89 15.70
C ILE A 92 -6.89 15.41 15.74
N SER A 93 -5.69 15.94 15.81
CA SER A 93 -5.43 17.38 15.91
C SER A 93 -4.10 17.73 15.23
N PRO A 94 -3.77 19.01 15.01
CA PRO A 94 -2.48 19.42 14.47
C PRO A 94 -1.26 18.97 15.28
N GLU A 95 -1.43 18.56 16.54
CA GLU A 95 -0.36 18.04 17.38
C GLU A 95 0.06 16.64 16.95
N ASN A 96 -0.88 15.77 16.56
CA ASN A 96 -0.63 14.36 16.22
C ASN A 96 -0.85 14.00 14.75
N LEU A 97 -1.29 14.94 13.91
CA LEU A 97 -1.35 14.77 12.46
C LEU A 97 -0.71 15.97 11.76
N LYS A 98 0.23 15.69 10.87
CA LYS A 98 0.92 16.70 10.05
C LYS A 98 0.83 16.34 8.58
N ILE A 99 0.50 17.33 7.76
CA ILE A 99 0.33 17.17 6.31
C ILE A 99 1.38 18.04 5.61
N SER A 100 2.15 17.44 4.69
CA SER A 100 3.16 18.17 3.95
C SER A 100 2.53 19.26 3.09
N ASP A 101 3.07 20.47 3.19
CA ASP A 101 2.76 21.58 2.30
C ASP A 101 3.07 21.27 0.82
N ARG A 102 3.97 20.30 0.57
CA ARG A 102 4.41 19.86 -0.77
C ARG A 102 3.62 18.67 -1.32
N ALA A 103 2.79 18.00 -0.53
CA ALA A 103 1.91 16.94 -1.02
C ALA A 103 0.92 17.50 -2.06
N VAL A 104 0.54 16.67 -3.03
CA VAL A 104 -0.32 17.07 -4.15
C VAL A 104 -1.78 16.81 -3.81
N ILE A 105 -2.65 17.72 -4.21
CA ILE A 105 -4.10 17.58 -4.06
C ILE A 105 -4.66 16.78 -5.23
N THR A 106 -5.39 15.71 -4.94
CA THR A 106 -6.22 15.01 -5.92
C THR A 106 -7.51 15.78 -6.13
N MET A 107 -7.70 16.29 -7.34
CA MET A 107 -8.85 17.10 -7.71
C MET A 107 -10.00 16.23 -8.24
N PRO A 108 -11.26 16.68 -8.16
CA PRO A 108 -12.41 15.95 -8.72
C PRO A 108 -12.25 15.56 -10.19
N TYR A 109 -11.62 16.40 -11.01
CA TYR A 109 -11.36 16.09 -12.41
C TYR A 109 -10.34 14.95 -12.59
N ASN A 110 -9.42 14.71 -11.64
CA ASN A 110 -8.52 13.56 -11.70
C ASN A 110 -9.30 12.26 -11.52
N VAL A 111 -10.25 12.25 -10.58
CA VAL A 111 -11.15 11.10 -10.35
C VAL A 111 -12.02 10.86 -11.59
N GLN A 112 -12.57 11.93 -12.17
CA GLN A 112 -13.36 11.85 -13.40
C GLN A 112 -12.54 11.28 -14.57
N GLN A 113 -11.32 11.75 -14.79
CA GLN A 113 -10.45 11.25 -15.86
C GLN A 113 -10.11 9.76 -15.67
N ASP A 114 -9.86 9.32 -14.44
CA ASP A 114 -9.59 7.91 -14.13
C ASP A 114 -10.80 7.02 -14.46
N CYS A 115 -12.01 7.48 -14.12
CA CYS A 115 -13.25 6.78 -14.48
C CYS A 115 -13.45 6.71 -15.99
N LEU A 116 -13.28 7.82 -16.70
CA LEU A 116 -13.47 7.92 -18.13
C LEU A 116 -12.46 7.05 -18.90
N GLU A 117 -11.21 6.98 -18.44
CA GLU A 117 -10.20 6.14 -19.06
C GLU A 117 -10.50 4.64 -18.88
N GLU A 118 -10.90 4.21 -17.68
CA GLU A 118 -11.32 2.82 -17.44
C GLU A 118 -12.55 2.43 -18.29
N GLU A 119 -13.48 3.37 -18.50
CA GLU A 119 -14.63 3.16 -19.39
C GLU A 119 -14.20 3.05 -20.86
N ARG A 120 -13.30 3.94 -21.32
CA ARG A 120 -12.76 3.92 -22.68
C ARG A 120 -12.00 2.63 -22.99
N LEU A 121 -11.26 2.11 -22.01
CA LEU A 121 -10.48 0.87 -22.17
C LEU A 121 -11.36 -0.40 -22.23
N ALA A 122 -12.57 -0.35 -21.72
CA ALA A 122 -13.53 -1.47 -21.73
C ALA A 122 -12.89 -2.80 -21.27
N ASP A 123 -12.72 -3.75 -22.17
CA ASP A 123 -12.13 -5.07 -21.85
C ASP A 123 -10.61 -5.02 -21.63
N LYS A 124 -9.95 -3.94 -22.04
CA LYS A 124 -8.50 -3.71 -21.84
C LYS A 124 -8.18 -2.89 -20.60
N LYS A 125 -9.16 -2.70 -19.70
CA LYS A 125 -8.99 -1.94 -18.47
C LYS A 125 -7.88 -2.50 -17.58
N PHE A 126 -7.22 -1.60 -16.84
CA PHE A 126 -6.19 -1.99 -15.87
C PHE A 126 -6.76 -2.41 -14.50
N GLY A 127 -8.05 -2.21 -14.28
CA GLY A 127 -8.70 -2.44 -12.99
C GLY A 127 -8.40 -1.33 -11.98
N SER A 128 -8.38 -0.08 -12.43
CA SER A 128 -8.18 1.10 -11.58
C SER A 128 -9.16 1.12 -10.40
N THR A 129 -8.70 1.68 -9.29
CA THR A 129 -9.55 1.95 -8.11
C THR A 129 -10.51 3.13 -8.33
N LYS A 130 -10.43 3.82 -9.46
CA LYS A 130 -11.20 5.02 -9.81
C LYS A 130 -11.07 6.14 -8.77
N ARG A 131 -9.84 6.31 -8.25
CA ARG A 131 -9.48 7.33 -7.25
C ARG A 131 -8.62 8.45 -7.83
N GLY A 132 -8.44 8.49 -9.14
CA GLY A 132 -7.69 9.55 -9.81
C GLY A 132 -6.17 9.47 -9.66
N ILE A 133 -5.62 8.32 -9.26
CA ILE A 133 -4.20 8.18 -8.91
C ILE A 133 -3.30 8.43 -10.13
N ALA A 134 -3.54 7.76 -11.25
CA ALA A 134 -2.73 7.98 -12.46
C ALA A 134 -2.84 9.42 -12.98
N PRO A 135 -4.04 10.01 -13.14
CA PRO A 135 -4.16 11.39 -13.58
C PRO A 135 -3.50 12.42 -12.65
N VAL A 136 -3.57 12.26 -11.33
CA VAL A 136 -2.96 13.23 -10.41
C VAL A 136 -1.44 13.13 -10.38
N TYR A 137 -0.85 11.92 -10.47
CA TYR A 137 0.59 11.78 -10.62
C TYR A 137 1.08 12.31 -11.98
N ALA A 138 0.33 12.07 -13.07
CA ALA A 138 0.63 12.70 -14.35
C ALA A 138 0.65 14.24 -14.25
N ASP A 139 -0.33 14.83 -13.58
CA ASP A 139 -0.38 16.27 -13.35
C ASP A 139 0.80 16.80 -12.53
N LYS A 140 1.23 16.05 -11.53
CA LYS A 140 2.41 16.38 -10.73
C LYS A 140 3.64 16.55 -11.63
N TYR A 141 3.91 15.61 -12.53
CA TYR A 141 5.04 15.64 -13.44
C TYR A 141 4.86 16.65 -14.60
N LEU A 142 3.64 16.87 -15.05
CA LEU A 142 3.30 17.93 -16.00
C LEU A 142 3.30 19.33 -15.36
N LYS A 143 3.47 19.45 -14.03
CA LYS A 143 3.46 20.70 -13.26
C LYS A 143 2.11 21.43 -13.34
N LYS A 144 1.02 20.64 -13.45
CA LYS A 144 -0.38 21.12 -13.51
C LYS A 144 -1.14 20.83 -12.21
N ALA A 145 -0.50 20.24 -11.22
CA ALA A 145 -1.11 19.91 -9.93
C ALA A 145 -1.12 21.12 -8.96
N PHE A 146 -2.00 21.04 -7.97
CA PHE A 146 -2.04 21.92 -6.80
C PHE A 146 -1.42 21.21 -5.60
N ARG A 147 -0.75 21.97 -4.72
CA ARG A 147 -0.13 21.45 -3.50
C ARG A 147 -0.92 21.84 -2.26
N MET A 148 -0.83 21.04 -1.23
CA MET A 148 -1.53 21.29 0.04
C MET A 148 -1.18 22.65 0.65
N GLY A 149 0.07 23.12 0.54
CA GLY A 149 0.51 24.42 1.03
C GLY A 149 -0.22 25.61 0.39
N GLU A 150 -0.68 25.46 -0.85
CA GLU A 150 -1.42 26.50 -1.57
C GLU A 150 -2.81 26.77 -0.95
N LEU A 151 -3.37 25.81 -0.20
CA LEU A 151 -4.63 26.02 0.55
C LEU A 151 -4.53 27.14 1.58
N LYS A 152 -3.32 27.48 2.04
CA LYS A 152 -3.11 28.61 2.95
C LYS A 152 -3.34 29.97 2.29
N ASN A 153 -3.33 30.02 0.95
CA ASN A 153 -3.55 31.24 0.17
C ASN A 153 -4.48 30.98 -1.04
N ILE A 154 -5.77 30.90 -0.76
CA ILE A 154 -6.80 30.58 -1.76
C ILE A 154 -6.81 31.58 -2.94
N SER A 155 -6.45 32.85 -2.71
CA SER A 155 -6.40 33.84 -3.79
C SER A 155 -5.34 33.50 -4.88
N LEU A 156 -4.30 32.75 -4.55
CA LEU A 156 -3.34 32.27 -5.54
C LEU A 156 -3.90 31.06 -6.32
N LEU A 157 -4.67 30.20 -5.66
CA LEU A 157 -5.37 29.08 -6.31
C LEU A 157 -6.40 29.61 -7.32
N GLU A 158 -7.21 30.60 -6.93
CA GLU A 158 -8.20 31.22 -7.78
C GLU A 158 -7.60 31.74 -9.09
N LYS A 159 -6.40 32.35 -9.04
CA LYS A 159 -5.71 32.85 -10.23
C LYS A 159 -5.20 31.76 -11.18
N ARG A 160 -4.76 30.61 -10.64
CA ARG A 160 -4.22 29.50 -11.43
C ARG A 160 -5.28 28.53 -11.96
N LEU A 161 -6.42 28.51 -11.30
CA LEU A 161 -7.44 27.49 -11.53
C LEU A 161 -8.05 27.55 -12.95
N PRO A 162 -8.38 28.72 -13.54
CA PRO A 162 -8.93 28.78 -14.90
C PRO A 162 -8.03 28.12 -15.95
N ASP A 163 -6.74 28.42 -15.96
CA ASP A 163 -5.78 27.87 -16.92
C ASP A 163 -5.63 26.35 -16.78
N ILE A 164 -5.66 25.84 -15.54
CA ILE A 164 -5.58 24.40 -15.28
C ILE A 164 -6.87 23.69 -15.71
N VAL A 165 -8.02 24.28 -15.42
CA VAL A 165 -9.33 23.73 -15.82
C VAL A 165 -9.49 23.75 -17.33
N GLU A 166 -9.08 24.81 -18.01
CA GLU A 166 -9.06 24.86 -19.48
C GLU A 166 -8.21 23.72 -20.05
N TRP A 167 -6.99 23.55 -19.55
CA TRP A 167 -6.10 22.44 -19.92
C TRP A 167 -6.75 21.08 -19.70
N LYS A 168 -7.41 20.86 -18.56
CA LYS A 168 -8.09 19.60 -18.25
C LYS A 168 -9.25 19.31 -19.20
N ASN A 169 -10.01 20.33 -19.55
CA ASN A 169 -11.14 20.24 -20.45
C ASN A 169 -10.72 19.84 -21.87
N LEU A 170 -9.48 20.12 -22.30
CA LEU A 170 -8.98 19.61 -23.58
C LEU A 170 -9.07 18.08 -23.66
N THR A 171 -8.75 17.37 -22.57
CA THR A 171 -8.85 15.90 -22.53
C THR A 171 -10.28 15.44 -22.21
N ILE A 172 -10.91 16.05 -21.20
CA ILE A 172 -12.24 15.66 -20.72
C ILE A 172 -13.28 15.79 -21.84
N VAL A 173 -13.27 16.92 -22.54
CA VAL A 173 -14.25 17.18 -23.60
C VAL A 173 -13.86 16.53 -24.92
N ASN A 174 -12.64 16.77 -25.40
CA ASN A 174 -12.28 16.39 -26.77
C ASN A 174 -11.86 14.91 -26.90
N ALA A 175 -11.22 14.35 -25.89
CA ALA A 175 -10.79 12.94 -25.92
C ALA A 175 -11.86 11.98 -25.41
N TYR A 176 -12.57 12.37 -24.33
CA TYR A 176 -13.57 11.50 -23.71
C TYR A 176 -15.02 11.88 -24.04
N GLY A 177 -15.28 13.04 -24.66
CA GLY A 177 -16.65 13.50 -24.97
C GLY A 177 -17.51 13.77 -23.74
N ALA A 178 -16.88 14.00 -22.58
CA ALA A 178 -17.58 14.24 -21.32
C ALA A 178 -17.86 15.74 -21.10
N ALA A 179 -18.77 16.03 -20.17
CA ALA A 179 -19.08 17.40 -19.80
C ALA A 179 -17.86 18.12 -19.20
N PRO A 180 -17.63 19.41 -19.56
CA PRO A 180 -16.51 20.16 -19.04
C PRO A 180 -16.64 20.38 -17.52
N VAL A 181 -15.51 20.38 -16.82
CA VAL A 181 -15.43 20.85 -15.44
C VAL A 181 -15.37 22.37 -15.41
N LYS A 182 -15.83 22.95 -14.31
CA LYS A 182 -15.86 24.42 -14.11
C LYS A 182 -14.87 24.83 -13.02
N ALA A 183 -14.23 25.96 -13.20
CA ALA A 183 -13.29 26.52 -12.24
C ALA A 183 -13.97 26.85 -10.90
N GLU A 184 -15.20 27.34 -10.95
CA GLU A 184 -16.00 27.68 -9.76
C GLU A 184 -16.26 26.45 -8.87
N ASP A 185 -16.56 25.29 -9.48
CA ASP A 185 -16.78 24.03 -8.75
C ASP A 185 -15.48 23.56 -8.07
N MET A 186 -14.33 23.76 -8.72
CA MET A 186 -13.04 23.43 -8.16
C MET A 186 -12.61 24.38 -7.04
N LEU A 187 -12.97 25.67 -7.14
CA LEU A 187 -12.75 26.64 -6.07
C LEU A 187 -13.59 26.28 -4.84
N ALA A 188 -14.87 26.00 -5.03
CA ALA A 188 -15.77 25.56 -3.95
C ALA A 188 -15.23 24.28 -3.26
N TYR A 189 -14.66 23.34 -4.02
CA TYR A 189 -14.02 22.15 -3.48
C TYR A 189 -12.85 22.47 -2.53
N PHE A 190 -12.00 23.45 -2.87
CA PHE A 190 -10.94 23.91 -1.99
C PHE A 190 -11.46 24.60 -0.73
N GLU A 191 -12.51 25.42 -0.87
CA GLU A 191 -13.11 26.14 0.27
C GLU A 191 -13.77 25.18 1.24
N GLU A 192 -14.56 24.24 0.74
CA GLU A 192 -15.33 23.29 1.56
C GLU A 192 -14.42 22.28 2.27
N TYR A 193 -13.51 21.65 1.53
CA TYR A 193 -12.72 20.53 2.06
C TYR A 193 -11.28 20.89 2.42
N GLY A 194 -10.73 21.95 1.84
CA GLY A 194 -9.36 22.40 2.09
C GLY A 194 -9.25 23.30 3.32
N ALA A 195 -10.22 24.17 3.55
CA ALA A 195 -10.17 25.11 4.68
C ALA A 195 -10.03 24.42 6.05
N PRO A 196 -10.74 23.31 6.36
CA PRO A 196 -10.59 22.61 7.63
C PRO A 196 -9.24 21.93 7.83
N LEU A 197 -8.45 21.77 6.76
CA LEU A 197 -7.16 21.09 6.80
C LEU A 197 -5.97 22.04 6.99
N LYS A 198 -6.16 23.36 6.93
CA LYS A 198 -5.09 24.36 6.92
C LYS A 198 -4.13 24.24 8.11
N ASP A 199 -4.67 23.99 9.30
CA ASP A 199 -3.91 23.93 10.54
C ASP A 199 -3.00 22.71 10.64
N TYR A 200 -3.29 21.64 9.86
CA TYR A 200 -2.46 20.43 9.78
C TYR A 200 -1.27 20.58 8.84
N ILE A 201 -1.28 21.61 7.96
CA ILE A 201 -0.31 21.76 6.88
C ILE A 201 0.96 22.42 7.42
N CYS A 202 2.10 21.81 7.19
CA CYS A 202 3.41 22.34 7.60
C CYS A 202 4.53 21.81 6.69
N ASP A 203 5.75 22.33 6.86
CA ASP A 203 6.95 21.73 6.30
C ASP A 203 7.29 20.45 7.08
N THR A 204 6.77 19.33 6.59
CA THR A 204 6.99 18.01 7.20
C THR A 204 8.42 17.53 7.05
N GLY A 205 9.15 17.97 6.02
CA GLY A 205 10.57 17.64 5.86
C GLY A 205 11.41 18.25 6.97
N LEU A 206 11.19 19.52 7.27
CA LEU A 206 11.85 20.18 8.41
C LEU A 206 11.46 19.51 9.74
N TYR A 207 10.17 19.21 9.93
CA TYR A 207 9.68 18.53 11.13
C TYR A 207 10.38 17.17 11.34
N LEU A 208 10.42 16.32 10.33
CA LEU A 208 11.03 15.00 10.41
C LEU A 208 12.55 15.06 10.59
N ASN A 209 13.24 16.02 9.94
CA ASN A 209 14.68 16.24 10.16
C ASN A 209 15.00 16.63 11.60
N ASN A 210 14.20 17.53 12.19
CA ASN A 210 14.37 17.93 13.59
C ASN A 210 14.11 16.76 14.53
N ALA A 211 13.01 16.04 14.33
CA ALA A 211 12.70 14.85 15.11
C ALA A 211 13.81 13.78 15.04
N HIS A 212 14.38 13.57 13.85
CA HIS A 212 15.52 12.64 13.68
C HIS A 212 16.75 13.09 14.48
N ARG A 213 17.07 14.40 14.45
CA ARG A 213 18.19 14.96 15.24
C ARG A 213 17.96 14.83 16.76
N GLU A 214 16.72 14.87 17.20
CA GLU A 214 16.30 14.66 18.58
C GLU A 214 16.31 13.16 18.98
N GLY A 215 16.72 12.27 18.08
CA GLY A 215 16.79 10.83 18.34
C GLY A 215 15.45 10.10 18.23
N LYS A 216 14.39 10.74 17.72
CA LYS A 216 13.08 10.13 17.53
C LYS A 216 13.15 8.99 16.53
N LYS A 217 12.34 7.95 16.80
CA LYS A 217 12.18 6.79 15.93
C LYS A 217 11.06 7.06 14.92
N ILE A 218 11.40 7.02 13.64
CA ILE A 218 10.50 7.31 12.52
C ILE A 218 10.24 6.03 11.73
N MET A 219 8.98 5.71 11.54
CA MET A 219 8.52 4.62 10.68
C MET A 219 7.95 5.19 9.38
N LEU A 220 8.39 4.68 8.25
CA LEU A 220 7.83 4.97 6.94
C LEU A 220 6.85 3.87 6.53
N GLU A 221 5.60 4.21 6.30
CA GLU A 221 4.53 3.31 5.91
C GLU A 221 4.28 3.39 4.40
N ALA A 222 4.55 2.27 3.69
CA ALA A 222 4.25 2.15 2.26
C ALA A 222 2.79 1.76 2.00
N GLN A 223 2.35 2.02 0.79
CA GLN A 223 1.17 1.39 0.18
C GLN A 223 1.60 0.35 -0.85
N LEU A 224 0.67 -0.58 -1.17
CA LEU A 224 0.86 -1.62 -2.20
C LEU A 224 2.11 -2.46 -1.95
N GLY A 225 2.71 -3.02 -2.99
CA GLY A 225 3.92 -3.83 -2.91
C GLY A 225 4.83 -3.58 -4.09
N ALA A 226 6.02 -4.20 -4.09
CA ALA A 226 7.05 -3.99 -5.11
C ALA A 226 6.55 -4.25 -6.53
N LEU A 227 5.72 -5.29 -6.72
CA LEU A 227 5.17 -5.65 -8.04
C LEU A 227 4.12 -4.65 -8.58
N ARG A 228 3.72 -3.67 -7.78
CA ARG A 228 2.85 -2.54 -8.17
C ARG A 228 3.61 -1.21 -8.22
N ASP A 229 4.93 -1.21 -8.07
CA ASP A 229 5.75 -0.02 -8.24
C ASP A 229 5.75 0.44 -9.71
N ILE A 230 5.79 1.76 -9.94
CA ILE A 230 5.71 2.32 -11.28
C ILE A 230 6.92 1.95 -12.15
N ASP A 231 8.11 1.80 -11.55
CA ASP A 231 9.36 1.53 -12.27
C ASP A 231 9.75 0.05 -12.25
N TYR A 232 9.51 -0.65 -11.13
CA TYR A 232 9.96 -2.03 -10.90
C TYR A 232 8.84 -3.06 -10.90
N GLY A 233 7.58 -2.63 -10.97
CA GLY A 233 6.43 -3.52 -10.98
C GLY A 233 6.15 -4.14 -12.34
N ILE A 234 5.05 -4.88 -12.41
CA ILE A 234 4.55 -5.56 -13.63
C ILE A 234 3.87 -4.55 -14.57
N TYR A 235 4.62 -3.55 -15.04
CA TYR A 235 4.10 -2.51 -15.94
C TYR A 235 3.45 -3.10 -17.19
N PRO A 236 2.26 -2.61 -17.63
CA PRO A 236 1.55 -1.41 -17.17
C PRO A 236 0.55 -1.64 -16.01
N TYR A 237 0.48 -2.81 -15.43
CA TYR A 237 -0.44 -3.15 -14.33
C TYR A 237 0.11 -2.70 -12.97
N THR A 238 0.55 -1.46 -12.87
CA THR A 238 1.17 -0.85 -11.69
C THR A 238 0.30 0.26 -11.11
N SER A 239 0.65 0.72 -9.91
CA SER A 239 0.24 2.04 -9.43
C SER A 239 1.13 3.11 -10.08
N SER A 240 0.68 4.35 -10.10
CA SER A 240 1.49 5.47 -10.60
C SER A 240 2.41 6.07 -9.52
N SER A 241 2.72 5.31 -8.47
CA SER A 241 3.57 5.75 -7.37
C SER A 241 4.76 4.82 -7.16
N ASN A 242 5.84 5.35 -6.56
CA ASN A 242 7.01 4.58 -6.20
C ASN A 242 6.79 3.88 -4.86
N ASN A 243 6.68 2.54 -4.89
CA ASN A 243 6.38 1.71 -3.73
C ASN A 243 7.64 1.13 -3.06
N ILE A 244 8.81 1.39 -3.66
CA ILE A 244 10.11 0.88 -3.20
C ILE A 244 10.58 1.63 -1.95
N ALA A 245 11.18 0.90 -1.00
CA ALA A 245 11.67 1.46 0.25
C ALA A 245 12.66 2.61 0.05
N ALA A 246 13.53 2.51 -0.96
CA ALA A 246 14.51 3.55 -1.30
C ALA A 246 13.88 4.91 -1.65
N TYR A 247 12.64 4.94 -2.13
CA TYR A 247 11.87 6.17 -2.32
C TYR A 247 11.33 6.74 -1.00
N GLY A 248 11.28 5.94 0.05
CA GLY A 248 10.70 6.32 1.35
C GLY A 248 11.22 7.65 1.89
N PRO A 249 12.53 7.86 2.05
CA PRO A 249 13.08 9.13 2.51
C PRO A 249 12.72 10.32 1.59
N ILE A 250 12.71 10.11 0.27
CA ILE A 250 12.32 11.14 -0.71
C ILE A 250 10.85 11.49 -0.55
N GLY A 251 9.99 10.48 -0.52
CA GLY A 251 8.54 10.66 -0.40
C GLY A 251 8.10 11.17 0.98
N ALA A 252 8.89 10.95 2.03
CA ALA A 252 8.68 11.53 3.35
C ALA A 252 9.18 12.98 3.48
N GLY A 253 10.01 13.46 2.54
CA GLY A 253 10.58 14.80 2.55
C GLY A 253 11.91 14.92 3.30
N VAL A 254 12.60 13.82 3.50
CA VAL A 254 13.92 13.74 4.16
C VAL A 254 14.96 13.01 3.29
N PRO A 255 15.19 13.48 2.05
CA PRO A 255 16.07 12.79 1.08
C PRO A 255 17.53 12.68 1.53
N ASN A 256 17.90 13.42 2.55
CA ASN A 256 19.23 13.41 3.18
C ASN A 256 19.41 12.29 4.20
N LEU A 257 18.34 11.65 4.65
CA LEU A 257 18.39 10.55 5.62
C LEU A 257 18.49 9.21 4.91
N LYS A 258 19.21 8.28 5.52
CA LYS A 258 19.28 6.88 5.07
C LYS A 258 18.34 6.03 5.89
N LEU A 259 17.81 4.99 5.27
CA LEU A 259 17.09 3.96 5.99
C LEU A 259 18.07 3.18 6.87
N ASP A 260 17.70 3.01 8.14
CA ASP A 260 18.44 2.14 9.06
C ASP A 260 17.94 0.69 8.95
N LYS A 261 16.67 0.51 8.55
CA LYS A 261 16.04 -0.81 8.45
C LYS A 261 14.87 -0.79 7.47
N THR A 262 14.71 -1.91 6.75
CA THR A 262 13.55 -2.17 5.89
C THR A 262 12.90 -3.50 6.30
N ILE A 263 11.64 -3.47 6.69
CA ILE A 263 10.84 -4.66 7.03
C ILE A 263 9.87 -4.92 5.88
N GLY A 264 10.08 -6.05 5.19
CA GLY A 264 9.22 -6.51 4.12
C GLY A 264 8.00 -7.26 4.66
N ILE A 265 6.81 -6.91 4.21
CA ILE A 265 5.58 -7.62 4.58
C ILE A 265 5.16 -8.51 3.41
N MET A 266 4.95 -9.79 3.67
CA MET A 266 4.42 -10.74 2.69
C MET A 266 3.48 -11.75 3.36
N LYS A 267 2.58 -12.33 2.59
CA LYS A 267 1.67 -13.39 3.08
C LYS A 267 2.34 -14.76 2.98
N ALA A 268 1.89 -15.70 3.78
CA ALA A 268 2.27 -17.11 3.67
C ALA A 268 1.73 -17.79 2.38
N TYR A 269 0.94 -17.11 1.60
CA TYR A 269 0.45 -17.44 0.26
C TYR A 269 0.35 -16.16 -0.57
N SER A 270 0.03 -16.25 -1.86
CA SER A 270 -0.04 -15.08 -2.73
C SER A 270 -1.47 -14.60 -2.95
N SER A 271 -1.65 -13.28 -3.01
CA SER A 271 -2.91 -12.67 -3.45
C SER A 271 -2.65 -11.42 -4.28
N CYS A 272 -3.52 -11.15 -5.24
CA CYS A 272 -3.41 -10.03 -6.15
C CYS A 272 -4.78 -9.35 -6.34
N VAL A 273 -4.81 -8.03 -6.38
CA VAL A 273 -5.97 -7.22 -6.77
C VAL A 273 -5.64 -6.52 -8.08
N GLY A 274 -6.61 -6.44 -8.98
CA GLY A 274 -6.43 -5.82 -10.31
C GLY A 274 -5.97 -6.82 -11.36
N GLU A 275 -5.77 -6.30 -12.55
CA GLU A 275 -5.39 -7.07 -13.73
C GLU A 275 -3.87 -7.30 -13.80
N GLY A 276 -3.43 -7.97 -14.83
CA GLY A 276 -2.03 -8.28 -15.12
C GLY A 276 -1.61 -9.69 -14.73
N PRO A 277 -0.40 -10.10 -15.11
CA PRO A 277 0.10 -11.45 -14.90
C PRO A 277 0.21 -11.81 -13.43
N PHE A 278 -0.20 -13.04 -13.11
CA PHE A 278 -0.06 -13.68 -11.81
C PHE A 278 0.22 -15.17 -12.04
N THR A 279 1.45 -15.50 -12.36
CA THR A 279 1.89 -16.82 -12.89
C THR A 279 1.45 -17.98 -11.99
N ALA A 280 1.50 -17.84 -10.67
CA ALA A 280 1.12 -18.89 -9.71
C ALA A 280 -0.37 -18.85 -9.31
N GLU A 281 -1.25 -18.22 -10.10
CA GLU A 281 -2.68 -18.11 -9.76
C GLU A 281 -3.39 -19.46 -9.69
N TYR A 282 -4.21 -19.64 -8.67
CA TYR A 282 -5.15 -20.76 -8.56
C TYR A 282 -6.49 -20.42 -9.19
N PHE A 283 -7.14 -21.44 -9.74
CA PHE A 283 -8.46 -21.35 -10.36
C PHE A 283 -9.45 -22.35 -9.76
N GLY A 284 -10.74 -22.17 -10.02
CA GLY A 284 -11.80 -23.06 -9.60
C GLY A 284 -11.89 -23.24 -8.07
N GLU A 285 -12.24 -24.44 -7.65
CA GLU A 285 -12.50 -24.79 -6.24
C GLU A 285 -11.31 -24.51 -5.30
N LYS A 286 -10.09 -24.75 -5.79
CA LYS A 286 -8.87 -24.49 -5.03
C LYS A 286 -8.70 -23.02 -4.68
N ALA A 287 -8.96 -22.12 -5.65
CA ALA A 287 -8.93 -20.69 -5.43
C ALA A 287 -10.04 -20.25 -4.45
N GLU A 288 -11.26 -20.77 -4.61
CA GLU A 288 -12.38 -20.45 -3.73
C GLU A 288 -12.11 -20.85 -2.27
N LYS A 289 -11.56 -22.05 -2.03
CA LYS A 289 -11.19 -22.50 -0.69
C LYS A 289 -10.19 -21.57 -0.03
N LEU A 290 -9.09 -21.22 -0.73
CA LEU A 290 -8.07 -20.33 -0.20
C LEU A 290 -8.62 -18.90 0.02
N ARG A 291 -9.43 -18.41 -0.92
CA ARG A 291 -10.08 -17.10 -0.84
C ARG A 291 -11.01 -17.00 0.37
N ALA A 292 -11.85 -18.01 0.58
CA ALA A 292 -12.77 -18.05 1.72
C ALA A 292 -12.01 -18.14 3.05
N ALA A 293 -11.04 -19.05 3.17
CA ALA A 293 -10.22 -19.21 4.36
C ALA A 293 -9.46 -17.93 4.71
N GLY A 294 -8.85 -17.28 3.70
CA GLY A 294 -8.09 -16.05 3.86
C GLY A 294 -8.92 -14.78 3.97
N GLY A 295 -10.23 -14.83 3.72
CA GLY A 295 -11.07 -13.62 3.64
C GLY A 295 -10.58 -12.68 2.54
N GLU A 296 -10.15 -13.23 1.40
CA GLU A 296 -9.52 -12.48 0.32
C GLU A 296 -10.55 -11.76 -0.56
N TYR A 297 -11.15 -10.72 0.03
CA TYR A 297 -12.09 -9.81 -0.61
C TYR A 297 -11.66 -8.37 -0.38
N GLY A 298 -11.91 -7.50 -1.36
CA GLY A 298 -11.58 -6.08 -1.27
C GLY A 298 -12.34 -5.40 -0.14
N ALA A 299 -11.62 -4.73 0.78
CA ALA A 299 -12.21 -4.11 1.96
C ALA A 299 -13.30 -3.05 1.63
N ALA A 300 -13.13 -2.33 0.52
CA ALA A 300 -14.05 -1.27 0.09
C ALA A 300 -15.11 -1.75 -0.90
N THR A 301 -14.79 -2.74 -1.74
CA THR A 301 -15.63 -3.15 -2.88
C THR A 301 -16.23 -4.54 -2.74
N GLY A 302 -15.75 -5.36 -1.80
CA GLY A 302 -16.11 -6.77 -1.70
C GLY A 302 -15.62 -7.63 -2.89
N ARG A 303 -14.88 -7.06 -3.84
CA ARG A 303 -14.40 -7.78 -5.03
C ARG A 303 -13.48 -8.94 -4.60
N PRO A 304 -13.70 -10.18 -5.11
CA PRO A 304 -12.82 -11.30 -4.82
C PRO A 304 -11.41 -11.04 -5.34
N ARG A 305 -10.40 -11.33 -4.51
CA ARG A 305 -9.01 -11.26 -4.91
C ARG A 305 -8.60 -12.53 -5.65
N ARG A 306 -7.69 -12.41 -6.58
CA ARG A 306 -6.96 -13.51 -7.18
C ARG A 306 -6.02 -14.08 -6.12
N VAL A 307 -5.90 -15.40 -6.02
CA VAL A 307 -5.10 -16.08 -4.98
C VAL A 307 -4.27 -17.20 -5.60
N GLY A 308 -3.18 -17.55 -4.95
CA GLY A 308 -2.28 -18.63 -5.36
C GLY A 308 -1.42 -19.08 -4.20
N PRO A 309 -0.56 -20.10 -4.36
CA PRO A 309 0.37 -20.53 -3.34
C PRO A 309 1.40 -19.45 -3.06
N PHE A 310 2.27 -19.65 -2.08
CA PHE A 310 3.44 -18.80 -1.92
C PHE A 310 4.30 -18.86 -3.19
N ASP A 311 4.63 -17.70 -3.74
CA ASP A 311 5.42 -17.56 -4.96
C ASP A 311 6.83 -17.09 -4.60
N VAL A 312 7.79 -18.02 -4.66
CA VAL A 312 9.19 -17.76 -4.33
C VAL A 312 9.80 -16.77 -5.32
N VAL A 313 9.54 -16.94 -6.63
CA VAL A 313 10.15 -16.12 -7.69
C VAL A 313 9.74 -14.65 -7.55
N ALA A 314 8.43 -14.41 -7.43
CA ALA A 314 7.90 -13.07 -7.21
C ALA A 314 8.34 -12.48 -5.88
N SER A 315 8.39 -13.28 -4.80
CA SER A 315 8.79 -12.80 -3.47
C SER A 315 10.27 -12.46 -3.39
N LYS A 316 11.15 -13.31 -3.96
CA LYS A 316 12.59 -13.04 -4.03
C LYS A 316 12.88 -11.75 -4.80
N TYR A 317 12.19 -11.53 -5.93
CA TYR A 317 12.29 -10.29 -6.68
C TYR A 317 11.85 -9.07 -5.86
N GLY A 318 10.69 -9.14 -5.21
CA GLY A 318 10.18 -8.07 -4.38
C GLY A 318 11.10 -7.74 -3.19
N ILE A 319 11.67 -8.75 -2.52
CA ILE A 319 12.66 -8.59 -1.45
C ILE A 319 13.89 -7.84 -1.95
N ARG A 320 14.42 -8.23 -3.11
CA ARG A 320 15.56 -7.56 -3.75
C ARG A 320 15.25 -6.10 -4.10
N CYS A 321 14.09 -5.83 -4.71
CA CYS A 321 13.68 -4.47 -5.06
C CYS A 321 13.51 -3.58 -3.83
N GLN A 322 12.96 -4.13 -2.75
CA GLN A 322 12.76 -3.41 -1.49
C GLN A 322 14.04 -3.25 -0.68
N GLY A 323 15.07 -4.08 -0.90
CA GLY A 323 16.22 -4.16 -0.03
C GLY A 323 15.80 -4.52 1.40
N ALA A 324 14.90 -5.51 1.55
CA ALA A 324 14.38 -5.90 2.86
C ALA A 324 15.43 -6.59 3.70
N ASP A 325 15.65 -6.11 4.92
CA ASP A 325 16.56 -6.70 5.90
C ASP A 325 15.94 -7.90 6.60
N GLU A 326 14.63 -7.85 6.81
CA GLU A 326 13.84 -8.89 7.47
C GLU A 326 12.38 -8.86 7.00
N ILE A 327 11.69 -9.97 7.24
CA ILE A 327 10.32 -10.20 6.80
C ILE A 327 9.36 -10.31 7.99
N ALA A 328 8.16 -9.75 7.80
CA ALA A 328 6.97 -10.13 8.56
C ALA A 328 6.07 -10.97 7.65
N LEU A 329 5.96 -12.26 7.96
CA LEU A 329 5.13 -13.23 7.26
C LEU A 329 3.73 -13.23 7.85
N THR A 330 2.73 -12.81 7.07
CA THR A 330 1.36 -12.67 7.54
C THR A 330 0.48 -13.85 7.12
N LYS A 331 -0.62 -14.07 7.85
CA LYS A 331 -1.65 -15.08 7.52
C LYS A 331 -1.13 -16.53 7.46
N LEU A 332 -0.17 -16.88 8.30
CA LEU A 332 0.30 -18.27 8.39
C LEU A 332 -0.81 -19.21 8.92
N ASP A 333 -1.67 -18.72 9.77
CA ASP A 333 -2.85 -19.40 10.32
C ASP A 333 -3.81 -19.93 9.24
N ILE A 334 -3.89 -19.28 8.10
CA ILE A 334 -4.77 -19.67 6.98
C ILE A 334 -4.34 -21.01 6.35
N LEU A 335 -3.09 -21.40 6.51
CA LEU A 335 -2.55 -22.65 6.01
C LEU A 335 -2.68 -23.82 7.01
N SER A 336 -3.27 -23.60 8.19
CA SER A 336 -3.60 -24.68 9.14
C SER A 336 -4.68 -25.61 8.57
N GLY A 337 -4.61 -26.90 8.91
CA GLY A 337 -5.56 -27.90 8.44
C GLY A 337 -5.22 -28.50 7.07
N HIS A 338 -4.00 -28.28 6.58
CA HIS A 338 -3.49 -28.87 5.34
C HIS A 338 -2.37 -29.86 5.64
N ASP A 339 -2.46 -31.08 5.13
CA ASP A 339 -1.38 -32.08 5.23
C ASP A 339 -0.19 -31.73 4.35
N GLU A 340 -0.48 -31.10 3.21
CA GLU A 340 0.50 -30.67 2.20
C GLU A 340 0.19 -29.24 1.73
N ILE A 341 1.25 -28.46 1.52
CA ILE A 341 1.19 -27.07 1.03
C ILE A 341 2.02 -26.99 -0.25
N GLU A 342 1.40 -26.50 -1.31
CA GLU A 342 2.12 -26.16 -2.54
C GLU A 342 2.82 -24.82 -2.42
N VAL A 343 3.99 -24.73 -3.06
CA VAL A 343 4.79 -23.51 -3.19
C VAL A 343 5.25 -23.42 -4.65
N CYS A 344 5.10 -22.27 -5.28
CA CYS A 344 5.68 -22.00 -6.60
C CYS A 344 7.17 -21.68 -6.40
N VAL A 345 8.05 -22.55 -6.89
CA VAL A 345 9.52 -22.47 -6.66
C VAL A 345 10.28 -21.92 -7.85
N ALA A 346 9.69 -22.01 -9.05
CA ALA A 346 10.25 -21.51 -10.30
C ALA A 346 9.13 -21.26 -11.31
N TYR A 347 9.45 -20.60 -12.42
CA TYR A 347 8.60 -20.52 -13.61
C TYR A 347 9.22 -21.33 -14.73
N GLU A 348 8.42 -21.92 -15.58
CA GLU A 348 8.87 -22.57 -16.82
C GLU A 348 8.46 -21.68 -18.01
N LEU A 349 9.42 -21.37 -18.86
CA LEU A 349 9.22 -20.63 -20.11
C LEU A 349 9.96 -21.36 -21.25
N ASN A 350 9.23 -21.83 -22.28
CA ASN A 350 9.81 -22.50 -23.45
C ASN A 350 10.70 -23.72 -23.13
N GLY A 351 10.39 -24.45 -22.03
CA GLY A 351 11.16 -25.60 -21.55
C GLY A 351 12.36 -25.27 -20.67
N GLU A 352 12.59 -24.00 -20.36
CA GLU A 352 13.62 -23.54 -19.44
C GLU A 352 13.01 -23.17 -18.09
N GLU A 353 13.65 -23.55 -16.98
CA GLU A 353 13.25 -23.20 -15.63
C GLU A 353 13.88 -21.85 -15.24
N LEU A 354 13.02 -20.89 -14.83
CA LEU A 354 13.40 -19.56 -14.39
C LEU A 354 13.24 -19.47 -12.87
N THR A 355 14.31 -19.18 -12.17
CA THR A 355 14.31 -18.91 -10.71
C THR A 355 14.38 -17.42 -10.38
N GLU A 356 14.62 -16.57 -11.38
CA GLU A 356 14.58 -15.12 -11.29
C GLU A 356 13.32 -14.60 -11.99
N PHE A 357 12.74 -13.51 -11.46
CA PHE A 357 11.51 -12.92 -12.00
C PHE A 357 11.79 -12.29 -13.36
N PRO A 358 11.13 -12.76 -14.44
CA PRO A 358 11.36 -12.26 -15.79
C PRO A 358 10.68 -10.90 -16.01
N PHE A 359 10.96 -10.28 -17.14
CA PHE A 359 10.27 -9.06 -17.55
C PHE A 359 8.78 -9.33 -17.83
N THR A 360 7.94 -8.30 -17.67
CA THR A 360 6.47 -8.45 -17.69
C THR A 360 5.91 -9.04 -18.97
N ASP A 361 6.54 -8.78 -20.11
CA ASP A 361 6.06 -9.18 -21.43
C ASP A 361 5.95 -10.71 -21.62
N VAL A 362 6.76 -11.49 -20.90
CA VAL A 362 6.76 -12.96 -20.97
C VAL A 362 6.03 -13.64 -19.80
N LEU A 363 5.58 -12.88 -18.80
CA LEU A 363 4.96 -13.46 -17.60
C LEU A 363 3.67 -14.24 -17.88
N ASP A 364 2.89 -13.83 -18.88
CA ASP A 364 1.65 -14.52 -19.28
C ASP A 364 1.93 -15.86 -20.01
N GLU A 365 3.16 -16.06 -20.53
CA GLU A 365 3.60 -17.29 -21.17
C GLU A 365 4.24 -18.26 -20.16
N CYS A 366 4.63 -17.76 -18.99
CA CYS A 366 5.24 -18.55 -17.94
C CYS A 366 4.24 -19.49 -17.27
N LYS A 367 4.70 -20.70 -16.97
CA LYS A 367 3.95 -21.67 -16.18
C LYS A 367 4.59 -21.85 -14.81
N PRO A 368 3.79 -21.98 -13.72
CA PRO A 368 4.34 -22.17 -12.40
C PRO A 368 4.90 -23.60 -12.24
N VAL A 369 6.08 -23.70 -11.62
CA VAL A 369 6.67 -24.97 -11.18
C VAL A 369 6.41 -25.10 -9.68
N PHE A 370 5.61 -26.09 -9.30
CA PHE A 370 5.22 -26.30 -7.92
C PHE A 370 6.10 -27.34 -7.21
N LYS A 371 6.34 -27.08 -5.94
CA LYS A 371 6.89 -28.04 -4.98
C LYS A 371 5.92 -28.18 -3.82
N THR A 372 5.65 -29.40 -3.41
CA THR A 372 4.87 -29.71 -2.20
C THR A 372 5.78 -29.78 -0.99
N VAL A 373 5.40 -29.13 0.08
CA VAL A 373 6.01 -29.21 1.39
C VAL A 373 5.01 -29.73 2.41
N LYS A 374 5.48 -30.31 3.51
CA LYS A 374 4.60 -30.82 4.57
C LYS A 374 3.88 -29.67 5.26
N GLY A 375 2.58 -29.80 5.41
CA GLY A 375 1.74 -28.87 6.13
C GLY A 375 1.51 -29.28 7.59
N TRP A 376 0.59 -28.64 8.27
CA TRP A 376 0.22 -28.88 9.67
C TRP A 376 -1.27 -28.81 9.88
N ASN A 377 -1.78 -29.68 10.77
CA ASN A 377 -3.20 -29.76 11.11
C ASN A 377 -3.58 -28.96 12.37
N GLN A 378 -2.56 -28.56 13.16
CA GLN A 378 -2.79 -27.80 14.38
C GLN A 378 -3.28 -26.38 14.08
N ASP A 379 -4.31 -25.91 14.79
CA ASP A 379 -4.69 -24.50 14.82
C ASP A 379 -3.61 -23.70 15.55
N ILE A 380 -2.96 -22.77 14.84
CA ILE A 380 -1.89 -21.92 15.36
C ILE A 380 -2.37 -20.52 15.79
N SER A 381 -3.66 -20.23 15.74
CA SER A 381 -4.21 -18.89 16.02
C SER A 381 -3.91 -18.39 17.44
N LYS A 382 -3.67 -19.30 18.37
CA LYS A 382 -3.33 -19.02 19.77
C LYS A 382 -1.84 -19.01 20.08
N CYS A 383 -0.98 -19.35 19.13
CA CYS A 383 0.48 -19.30 19.29
C CYS A 383 0.95 -17.86 19.54
N ARG A 384 1.83 -17.67 20.51
CA ARG A 384 2.40 -16.35 20.85
C ARG A 384 3.92 -16.40 20.99
N LYS A 385 4.49 -17.61 20.99
CA LYS A 385 5.94 -17.86 21.06
C LYS A 385 6.34 -18.84 19.98
N LYS A 386 7.61 -18.83 19.62
CA LYS A 386 8.18 -19.75 18.61
C LYS A 386 7.93 -21.22 18.96
N GLU A 387 8.04 -21.55 20.23
CA GLU A 387 7.89 -22.92 20.76
C GLU A 387 6.45 -23.46 20.66
N ASP A 388 5.47 -22.57 20.51
CA ASP A 388 4.06 -22.93 20.36
C ASP A 388 3.75 -23.41 18.92
N LEU A 389 4.59 -23.03 17.94
CA LEU A 389 4.39 -23.40 16.54
C LEU A 389 4.75 -24.86 16.28
N PRO A 390 3.92 -25.60 15.50
CA PRO A 390 4.26 -26.96 15.11
C PRO A 390 5.53 -26.98 14.25
N LYS A 391 6.25 -28.10 14.32
CA LYS A 391 7.52 -28.28 13.61
C LYS A 391 7.36 -27.99 12.11
N GLU A 392 6.28 -28.47 11.50
CA GLU A 392 6.01 -28.31 10.07
C GLU A 392 5.82 -26.84 9.68
N ALA A 393 5.16 -26.04 10.54
CA ALA A 393 5.06 -24.58 10.32
C ALA A 393 6.43 -23.88 10.41
N LEU A 394 7.27 -24.29 11.35
CA LEU A 394 8.65 -23.80 11.45
C LEU A 394 9.49 -24.24 10.25
N ASP A 395 9.30 -25.48 9.75
CA ASP A 395 9.98 -25.98 8.57
C ASP A 395 9.53 -25.22 7.30
N TYR A 396 8.24 -24.87 7.19
CA TYR A 396 7.72 -24.02 6.13
C TYR A 396 8.34 -22.62 6.15
N ILE A 397 8.45 -22.00 7.34
CA ILE A 397 9.09 -20.70 7.50
C ILE A 397 10.56 -20.77 7.07
N ARG A 398 11.31 -21.79 7.52
CA ARG A 398 12.71 -21.99 7.12
C ARG A 398 12.85 -22.19 5.61
N PHE A 399 11.94 -22.95 5.00
CA PHE A 399 11.93 -23.13 3.55
C PHE A 399 11.77 -21.79 2.81
N ILE A 400 10.86 -20.90 3.29
CA ILE A 400 10.71 -19.55 2.74
C ILE A 400 11.99 -18.73 2.93
N GLU A 401 12.58 -18.74 4.13
CA GLU A 401 13.84 -18.04 4.42
C GLU A 401 14.98 -18.48 3.49
N GLU A 402 15.15 -19.78 3.30
CA GLU A 402 16.18 -20.33 2.42
C GLU A 402 15.96 -19.95 0.95
N LYS A 403 14.72 -20.07 0.47
CA LYS A 403 14.38 -19.78 -0.93
C LYS A 403 14.40 -18.31 -1.25
N CYS A 404 13.97 -17.45 -0.33
CA CYS A 404 13.93 -16.00 -0.49
C CYS A 404 15.18 -15.28 -0.01
N GLU A 405 16.13 -16.00 0.61
CA GLU A 405 17.40 -15.46 1.12
C GLU A 405 17.21 -14.29 2.12
N CYS A 406 16.11 -14.31 2.88
CA CYS A 406 15.76 -13.26 3.83
C CYS A 406 15.13 -13.84 5.10
N LYS A 407 15.50 -13.30 6.27
CA LYS A 407 15.02 -13.80 7.56
C LYS A 407 13.61 -13.37 7.86
N VAL A 408 12.81 -14.28 8.40
CA VAL A 408 11.48 -13.99 8.95
C VAL A 408 11.63 -13.65 10.43
N ARG A 409 11.27 -12.41 10.77
CA ARG A 409 11.31 -11.91 12.15
C ARG A 409 9.97 -12.03 12.86
N TYR A 410 8.88 -11.75 12.13
CA TYR A 410 7.53 -11.75 12.68
C TYR A 410 6.64 -12.68 11.87
N VAL A 411 5.78 -13.42 12.56
CA VAL A 411 4.80 -14.32 11.93
C VAL A 411 3.42 -13.99 12.48
N SER A 412 2.48 -13.62 11.62
CA SER A 412 1.10 -13.38 12.01
C SER A 412 0.30 -14.68 11.98
N VAL A 413 -0.40 -14.98 13.07
CA VAL A 413 -1.19 -16.18 13.31
C VAL A 413 -2.68 -15.91 13.55
N GLY A 414 -3.16 -14.72 13.21
CA GLY A 414 -4.56 -14.31 13.37
C GLY A 414 -4.76 -12.85 12.96
N ALA A 415 -5.97 -12.32 13.07
CA ALA A 415 -6.33 -10.97 12.64
C ALA A 415 -6.11 -9.91 13.74
N GLU A 416 -6.16 -10.30 15.01
CA GLU A 416 -6.03 -9.39 16.15
C GLU A 416 -4.62 -8.82 16.25
N ARG A 417 -4.51 -7.65 16.89
CA ARG A 417 -3.25 -6.91 17.06
C ARG A 417 -2.14 -7.76 17.69
N ASP A 418 -2.46 -8.58 18.68
CA ASP A 418 -1.52 -9.42 19.44
C ASP A 418 -1.32 -10.84 18.87
N ALA A 419 -2.03 -11.20 17.78
CA ALA A 419 -1.95 -12.50 17.16
C ALA A 419 -0.71 -12.63 16.26
N TYR A 420 0.47 -12.62 16.88
CA TYR A 420 1.76 -12.77 16.17
C TYR A 420 2.79 -13.49 17.05
N VAL A 421 3.79 -14.05 16.40
CA VAL A 421 4.97 -14.67 17.00
C VAL A 421 6.21 -13.92 16.51
N GLU A 422 7.12 -13.58 17.39
CA GLU A 422 8.46 -13.09 17.07
C GLU A 422 9.44 -14.26 17.12
N LEU A 423 10.25 -14.46 16.05
CA LEU A 423 11.13 -15.62 15.86
C LEU A 423 12.58 -15.37 16.29
#